data_c39cd1c291342caed38640c10cb649a6
#
_entry.id   c39cd1c291342caed38640c10cb649a6
#
_cell.length_a   1.000
_cell.length_b   1.000
_cell.length_c   1.000
_cell.angle_alpha   90.00
_cell.angle_beta   90.00
_cell.angle_gamma   90.00
#
_symmetry.space_group_name_H-M   'P 1'
#
loop_
_entity.id
_entity.type
_entity.pdbx_description
1 polymer ?
#
loop_
_entity_poly.entity_id
_entity_poly.type
_entity_poly.pdbx_seq_one_letter_code
_entity_poly.pdbx_strand_id
1 'polypeptide(L)'
;MGIKLIIADDHPIVRRGLVFFLKTQSDIRVIGEASSGNEIIQLADELQPDLILMDLLMPGLNGIEATKKIKAKNPYIRIIILTSFSDQDQVIPAIEAGADGYQLKDVEPDVLVQAIREVVNGGKSLHPKATDQIVSQFTKKRKEDAKIDELTTREKEVLIEIAKGKSNKEIATSLYITEKTVKTHVSNILAKLELSDRTQAALFAVRNGLVQNQ
;
A
#
# COMPACT_ATOMS: atom_id res chain seq x y z
N MET A 1 -32.22 -0.08 8.67
CA MET A 1 -31.77 0.23 7.29
C MET A 1 -30.73 -0.79 6.93
N GLY A 2 -30.80 -1.41 5.75
CA GLY A 2 -29.79 -2.38 5.33
C GLY A 2 -28.55 -1.69 4.78
N ILE A 3 -27.37 -2.34 4.90
CA ILE A 3 -26.08 -1.88 4.39
C ILE A 3 -26.13 -1.86 2.87
N LYS A 4 -25.99 -0.70 2.24
CA LYS A 4 -25.90 -0.54 0.79
C LYS A 4 -24.48 -0.88 0.32
N LEU A 5 -24.35 -1.93 -0.48
CA LEU A 5 -23.07 -2.47 -0.88
C LEU A 5 -22.94 -2.51 -2.41
N ILE A 6 -21.76 -2.14 -2.93
CA ILE A 6 -21.36 -2.36 -4.33
C ILE A 6 -20.22 -3.37 -4.37
N ILE A 7 -20.23 -4.23 -5.39
CA ILE A 7 -19.15 -5.20 -5.64
C ILE A 7 -18.43 -4.80 -6.92
N ALA A 8 -17.13 -4.59 -6.83
CA ALA A 8 -16.23 -4.31 -7.94
C ALA A 8 -15.22 -5.46 -8.11
N ASP A 9 -15.36 -6.24 -9.16
CA ASP A 9 -14.51 -7.39 -9.48
C ASP A 9 -14.59 -7.66 -10.98
N ASP A 10 -13.49 -7.83 -11.69
CA ASP A 10 -13.48 -8.08 -13.12
C ASP A 10 -13.84 -9.53 -13.49
N HIS A 11 -13.81 -10.45 -12.50
CA HIS A 11 -14.18 -11.86 -12.69
C HIS A 11 -15.68 -12.10 -12.54
N PRO A 12 -16.44 -12.36 -13.64
CA PRO A 12 -17.90 -12.45 -13.56
C PRO A 12 -18.41 -13.56 -12.63
N ILE A 13 -17.68 -14.68 -12.52
CA ILE A 13 -18.08 -15.81 -11.68
C ILE A 13 -17.97 -15.43 -10.21
N VAL A 14 -16.86 -14.80 -9.81
CA VAL A 14 -16.63 -14.33 -8.43
C VAL A 14 -17.70 -13.31 -8.07
N ARG A 15 -17.89 -12.31 -8.91
CA ARG A 15 -18.86 -11.23 -8.68
C ARG A 15 -20.28 -11.78 -8.51
N ARG A 16 -20.73 -12.66 -9.40
CA ARG A 16 -22.06 -13.31 -9.30
C ARG A 16 -22.19 -14.17 -8.05
N GLY A 17 -21.15 -14.90 -7.67
CA GLY A 17 -21.12 -15.70 -6.44
C GLY A 17 -21.30 -14.83 -5.20
N LEU A 18 -20.56 -13.73 -5.10
CA LEU A 18 -20.68 -12.76 -4.01
C LEU A 18 -22.06 -12.13 -3.94
N VAL A 19 -22.62 -11.73 -5.09
CA VAL A 19 -23.99 -11.18 -5.16
C VAL A 19 -25.01 -12.19 -4.67
N PHE A 20 -24.93 -13.44 -5.14
CA PHE A 20 -25.84 -14.50 -4.72
C PHE A 20 -25.77 -14.76 -3.21
N PHE A 21 -24.56 -14.88 -2.67
CA PHE A 21 -24.35 -15.13 -1.26
C PHE A 21 -24.81 -13.93 -0.41
N LEU A 22 -24.40 -12.71 -0.74
CA LEU A 22 -24.74 -11.54 0.05
C LEU A 22 -26.24 -11.20 0.04
N LYS A 23 -26.97 -11.58 -1.01
CA LYS A 23 -28.45 -11.48 -1.05
C LYS A 23 -29.16 -12.37 -0.04
N THR A 24 -28.51 -13.40 0.51
CA THR A 24 -29.07 -14.21 1.60
C THR A 24 -29.05 -13.49 2.95
N GLN A 25 -28.27 -12.43 3.08
CA GLN A 25 -28.15 -11.65 4.30
C GLN A 25 -29.25 -10.58 4.36
N SER A 26 -30.09 -10.61 5.37
CA SER A 26 -31.26 -9.71 5.49
C SER A 26 -30.91 -8.24 5.71
N ASP A 27 -29.71 -7.98 6.21
CA ASP A 27 -29.17 -6.65 6.56
C ASP A 27 -28.22 -6.08 5.50
N ILE A 28 -27.93 -6.83 4.39
CA ILE A 28 -27.04 -6.37 3.32
C ILE A 28 -27.84 -6.27 2.01
N ARG A 29 -27.69 -5.14 1.33
CA ARG A 29 -28.32 -4.90 0.03
C ARG A 29 -27.26 -4.57 -1.02
N VAL A 30 -27.01 -5.47 -1.94
CA VAL A 30 -26.19 -5.19 -3.13
C VAL A 30 -26.98 -4.26 -4.05
N ILE A 31 -26.47 -3.03 -4.25
CA ILE A 31 -27.12 -1.97 -5.03
C ILE A 31 -26.45 -1.71 -6.37
N GLY A 32 -25.26 -2.28 -6.61
CA GLY A 32 -24.53 -2.13 -7.86
C GLY A 32 -23.39 -3.15 -8.00
N GLU A 33 -22.98 -3.34 -9.22
CA GLU A 33 -21.85 -4.20 -9.62
C GLU A 33 -20.98 -3.41 -10.61
N ALA A 34 -19.66 -3.55 -10.49
CA ALA A 34 -18.69 -2.96 -11.39
C ALA A 34 -17.66 -4.01 -11.83
N SER A 35 -17.15 -3.87 -13.05
CA SER A 35 -16.13 -4.73 -13.65
C SER A 35 -14.78 -4.03 -13.86
N SER A 36 -14.68 -2.74 -13.49
CA SER A 36 -13.49 -1.93 -13.67
C SER A 36 -13.41 -0.79 -12.65
N GLY A 37 -12.18 -0.26 -12.45
CA GLY A 37 -11.96 0.87 -11.56
C GLY A 37 -12.66 2.16 -11.97
N ASN A 38 -12.84 2.39 -13.27
CA ASN A 38 -13.58 3.57 -13.75
C ASN A 38 -15.08 3.46 -13.47
N GLU A 39 -15.65 2.28 -13.70
CA GLU A 39 -17.07 2.00 -13.47
C GLU A 39 -17.43 2.15 -11.99
N ILE A 40 -16.61 1.60 -11.08
CA ILE A 40 -16.87 1.71 -9.64
C ILE A 40 -16.81 3.14 -9.14
N ILE A 41 -15.93 3.99 -9.68
CA ILE A 41 -15.88 5.41 -9.30
C ILE A 41 -17.20 6.12 -9.67
N GLN A 42 -17.73 5.87 -10.85
CA GLN A 42 -19.02 6.43 -11.30
C GLN A 42 -20.17 5.95 -10.42
N LEU A 43 -20.25 4.63 -10.19
CA LEU A 43 -21.31 4.04 -9.36
C LEU A 43 -21.23 4.51 -7.90
N ALA A 44 -20.03 4.70 -7.36
CA ALA A 44 -19.85 5.23 -6.01
C ALA A 44 -20.42 6.64 -5.86
N ASP A 45 -20.23 7.49 -6.88
CA ASP A 45 -20.80 8.83 -6.92
C ASP A 45 -22.31 8.83 -7.07
N GLU A 46 -22.85 7.99 -7.95
CA GLU A 46 -24.28 7.94 -8.26
C GLU A 46 -25.11 7.30 -7.13
N LEU A 47 -24.63 6.17 -6.61
CA LEU A 47 -25.41 5.32 -5.70
C LEU A 47 -25.12 5.59 -4.21
N GLN A 48 -24.02 6.29 -3.88
CA GLN A 48 -23.61 6.60 -2.52
C GLN A 48 -23.73 5.38 -1.58
N PRO A 49 -22.94 4.30 -1.81
CA PRO A 49 -22.98 3.09 -1.00
C PRO A 49 -22.42 3.35 0.41
N ASP A 50 -22.79 2.50 1.35
CA ASP A 50 -22.18 2.46 2.67
C ASP A 50 -20.80 1.75 2.61
N LEU A 51 -20.69 0.71 1.73
CA LEU A 51 -19.48 -0.08 1.58
C LEU A 51 -19.29 -0.56 0.13
N ILE A 52 -18.03 -0.64 -0.27
CA ILE A 52 -17.58 -1.26 -1.54
C ILE A 52 -16.68 -2.46 -1.21
N LEU A 53 -17.02 -3.64 -1.77
CA LEU A 53 -16.07 -4.74 -1.91
C LEU A 53 -15.28 -4.51 -3.20
N MET A 54 -13.97 -4.34 -3.11
CA MET A 54 -13.10 -3.89 -4.19
C MET A 54 -12.03 -4.92 -4.50
N ASP A 55 -12.02 -5.46 -5.71
CA ASP A 55 -10.87 -6.22 -6.19
C ASP A 55 -9.69 -5.28 -6.49
N LEU A 56 -8.49 -5.78 -6.29
CA LEU A 56 -7.25 -5.04 -6.62
C LEU A 56 -6.97 -5.04 -8.11
N LEU A 57 -7.11 -6.21 -8.75
CA LEU A 57 -6.73 -6.42 -10.13
C LEU A 57 -7.94 -6.23 -11.03
N MET A 58 -8.10 -5.03 -11.55
CA MET A 58 -9.15 -4.71 -12.53
C MET A 58 -8.55 -4.03 -13.76
N PRO A 59 -9.15 -4.19 -14.95
CA PRO A 59 -8.65 -3.57 -16.16
C PRO A 59 -8.73 -2.04 -16.10
N GLY A 60 -7.71 -1.39 -16.66
CA GLY A 60 -7.56 0.07 -16.68
C GLY A 60 -7.10 0.62 -15.34
N LEU A 61 -7.98 1.21 -14.59
CA LEU A 61 -7.68 1.72 -13.24
C LEU A 61 -7.80 0.59 -12.21
N ASN A 62 -6.73 0.31 -11.49
CA ASN A 62 -6.72 -0.75 -10.47
C ASN A 62 -7.51 -0.36 -9.20
N GLY A 63 -7.76 -1.34 -8.32
CA GLY A 63 -8.56 -1.14 -7.11
C GLY A 63 -7.93 -0.17 -6.10
N ILE A 64 -6.60 -0.05 -6.04
CA ILE A 64 -5.89 0.89 -5.15
C ILE A 64 -6.11 2.33 -5.64
N GLU A 65 -5.93 2.56 -6.94
CA GLU A 65 -6.14 3.88 -7.53
C GLU A 65 -7.61 4.30 -7.45
N ALA A 66 -8.54 3.34 -7.68
CA ALA A 66 -9.98 3.57 -7.50
C ALA A 66 -10.29 3.94 -6.05
N THR A 67 -9.75 3.19 -5.08
CA THR A 67 -9.89 3.48 -3.64
C THR A 67 -9.43 4.89 -3.32
N LYS A 68 -8.23 5.28 -3.76
CA LYS A 68 -7.68 6.63 -3.53
C LYS A 68 -8.59 7.73 -4.07
N LYS A 69 -9.10 7.58 -5.29
CA LYS A 69 -10.01 8.55 -5.92
C LYS A 69 -11.36 8.63 -5.20
N ILE A 70 -11.95 7.48 -4.84
CA ILE A 70 -13.22 7.44 -4.11
C ILE A 70 -13.06 8.09 -2.73
N LYS A 71 -12.01 7.74 -1.99
CA LYS A 71 -11.75 8.30 -0.64
C LYS A 71 -11.45 9.79 -0.65
N ALA A 72 -10.78 10.29 -1.68
CA ALA A 72 -10.53 11.73 -1.85
C ALA A 72 -11.83 12.53 -2.02
N LYS A 73 -12.84 11.95 -2.69
CA LYS A 73 -14.12 12.60 -2.96
C LYS A 73 -15.17 12.31 -1.88
N ASN A 74 -15.24 11.06 -1.42
CA ASN A 74 -16.20 10.55 -0.45
C ASN A 74 -15.51 9.74 0.66
N PRO A 75 -14.94 10.37 1.69
CA PRO A 75 -14.18 9.69 2.74
C PRO A 75 -15.06 8.77 3.62
N TYR A 76 -16.38 8.95 3.58
CA TYR A 76 -17.33 8.17 4.39
C TYR A 76 -17.66 6.80 3.77
N ILE A 77 -17.50 6.61 2.46
CA ILE A 77 -17.69 5.32 1.82
C ILE A 77 -16.64 4.35 2.34
N ARG A 78 -17.07 3.25 2.95
CA ARG A 78 -16.16 2.21 3.43
C ARG A 78 -15.69 1.33 2.29
N ILE A 79 -14.43 0.90 2.32
CA ILE A 79 -13.86 0.06 1.28
C ILE A 79 -13.13 -1.13 1.92
N ILE A 80 -13.58 -2.34 1.57
CA ILE A 80 -12.86 -3.59 1.86
C ILE A 80 -12.24 -4.07 0.57
N ILE A 81 -10.93 -4.21 0.56
CA ILE A 81 -10.22 -4.88 -0.52
C ILE A 81 -10.47 -6.38 -0.41
N LEU A 82 -10.83 -7.00 -1.52
CA LEU A 82 -11.05 -8.44 -1.63
C LEU A 82 -10.19 -8.97 -2.79
N THR A 83 -9.11 -9.68 -2.47
CA THR A 83 -8.09 -10.03 -3.46
C THR A 83 -7.64 -11.48 -3.36
N SER A 84 -6.91 -11.96 -4.38
CA SER A 84 -6.30 -13.28 -4.35
C SER A 84 -5.04 -13.32 -3.46
N PHE A 85 -4.60 -14.51 -3.10
CA PHE A 85 -3.43 -14.72 -2.21
C PHE A 85 -2.10 -14.19 -2.77
N SER A 86 -1.98 -14.04 -4.10
CA SER A 86 -0.76 -13.59 -4.78
C SER A 86 -0.43 -12.11 -4.57
N ASP A 87 -1.39 -11.31 -4.08
CA ASP A 87 -1.30 -9.85 -4.08
C ASP A 87 -0.89 -9.27 -2.71
N GLN A 88 -0.14 -10.05 -1.93
CA GLN A 88 0.25 -9.66 -0.57
C GLN A 88 1.05 -8.35 -0.52
N ASP A 89 1.89 -8.09 -1.50
CA ASP A 89 2.68 -6.83 -1.56
C ASP A 89 1.82 -5.58 -1.73
N GLN A 90 0.52 -5.74 -2.00
CA GLN A 90 -0.43 -4.64 -2.18
C GLN A 90 -1.17 -4.22 -0.90
N VAL A 91 -0.96 -4.93 0.21
CA VAL A 91 -1.66 -4.62 1.48
C VAL A 91 -1.40 -3.19 1.92
N ILE A 92 -0.14 -2.77 1.98
CA ILE A 92 0.21 -1.43 2.47
C ILE A 92 -0.23 -0.34 1.51
N PRO A 93 0.04 -0.43 0.18
CA PRO A 93 -0.52 0.51 -0.76
C PRO A 93 -2.05 0.65 -0.68
N ALA A 94 -2.77 -0.45 -0.42
CA ALA A 94 -4.23 -0.41 -0.26
C ALA A 94 -4.66 0.35 1.00
N ILE A 95 -4.00 0.11 2.13
CA ILE A 95 -4.28 0.81 3.39
C ILE A 95 -3.91 2.31 3.28
N GLU A 96 -2.78 2.64 2.67
CA GLU A 96 -2.36 4.02 2.40
C GLU A 96 -3.33 4.75 1.46
N ALA A 97 -3.95 4.05 0.52
CA ALA A 97 -5.02 4.59 -0.33
C ALA A 97 -6.32 4.86 0.45
N GLY A 98 -6.44 4.39 1.69
CA GLY A 98 -7.57 4.61 2.57
C GLY A 98 -8.53 3.43 2.71
N ALA A 99 -8.15 2.20 2.34
CA ALA A 99 -8.98 1.03 2.57
C ALA A 99 -9.29 0.85 4.07
N ASP A 100 -10.52 0.45 4.36
CA ASP A 100 -11.01 0.20 5.71
C ASP A 100 -10.87 -1.28 6.12
N GLY A 101 -10.73 -2.16 5.14
CA GLY A 101 -10.51 -3.58 5.35
C GLY A 101 -9.71 -4.23 4.21
N TYR A 102 -9.15 -5.41 4.49
CA TYR A 102 -8.42 -6.22 3.53
C TYR A 102 -8.67 -7.69 3.79
N GLN A 103 -9.29 -8.38 2.84
CA GLN A 103 -9.65 -9.79 2.92
C GLN A 103 -9.16 -10.54 1.69
N LEU A 104 -9.00 -11.86 1.83
CA LEU A 104 -8.68 -12.73 0.70
C LEU A 104 -9.97 -13.29 0.09
N LYS A 105 -9.97 -13.57 -1.21
CA LYS A 105 -11.13 -14.15 -1.93
C LYS A 105 -11.48 -15.58 -1.49
N ASP A 106 -10.55 -16.26 -0.81
CA ASP A 106 -10.74 -17.58 -0.21
C ASP A 106 -11.24 -17.53 1.25
N VAL A 107 -11.55 -16.34 1.77
CA VAL A 107 -12.11 -16.17 3.10
C VAL A 107 -13.48 -16.86 3.21
N GLU A 108 -13.74 -17.50 4.37
CA GLU A 108 -15.04 -18.09 4.65
C GLU A 108 -16.16 -17.02 4.52
N PRO A 109 -17.28 -17.35 3.86
CA PRO A 109 -18.37 -16.41 3.59
C PRO A 109 -18.89 -15.68 4.83
N ASP A 110 -19.03 -16.38 5.96
CA ASP A 110 -19.51 -15.77 7.21
C ASP A 110 -18.49 -14.77 7.80
N VAL A 111 -17.20 -15.02 7.63
CA VAL A 111 -16.13 -14.09 8.03
C VAL A 111 -16.18 -12.82 7.19
N LEU A 112 -16.43 -12.94 5.88
CA LEU A 112 -16.61 -11.77 5.01
C LEU A 112 -17.80 -10.92 5.45
N VAL A 113 -18.94 -11.54 5.79
CA VAL A 113 -20.12 -10.83 6.30
C VAL A 113 -19.82 -10.12 7.61
N GLN A 114 -19.10 -10.77 8.52
CA GLN A 114 -18.67 -10.14 9.76
C GLN A 114 -17.75 -8.94 9.51
N ALA A 115 -16.80 -9.06 8.59
CA ALA A 115 -15.91 -7.97 8.17
C ALA A 115 -16.69 -6.77 7.62
N ILE A 116 -17.70 -7.01 6.77
CA ILE A 116 -18.59 -5.97 6.24
C ILE A 116 -19.29 -5.21 7.38
N ARG A 117 -19.89 -5.93 8.34
CA ARG A 117 -20.59 -5.34 9.48
C ARG A 117 -19.65 -4.55 10.38
N GLU A 118 -18.48 -5.07 10.67
CA GLU A 118 -17.47 -4.41 11.48
C GLU A 118 -17.01 -3.09 10.84
N VAL A 119 -16.68 -3.11 9.55
CA VAL A 119 -16.17 -1.96 8.83
C VAL A 119 -17.23 -0.86 8.69
N VAL A 120 -18.49 -1.22 8.41
CA VAL A 120 -19.60 -0.24 8.35
C VAL A 120 -19.82 0.44 9.71
N ASN A 121 -19.61 -0.27 10.82
CA ASN A 121 -19.68 0.27 12.16
C ASN A 121 -18.43 1.07 12.58
N GLY A 122 -17.50 1.31 11.67
CA GLY A 122 -16.31 2.14 11.91
C GLY A 122 -15.07 1.38 12.38
N GLY A 123 -15.15 0.04 12.50
CA GLY A 123 -14.00 -0.83 12.75
C GLY A 123 -13.08 -0.96 11.53
N LYS A 124 -12.03 -1.75 11.70
CA LYS A 124 -11.11 -2.17 10.63
C LYS A 124 -11.06 -3.69 10.62
N SER A 125 -11.14 -4.28 9.46
CA SER A 125 -11.11 -5.74 9.31
C SER A 125 -10.00 -6.16 8.38
N LEU A 126 -8.97 -6.79 8.95
CA LEU A 126 -7.78 -7.22 8.21
C LEU A 126 -7.61 -8.72 8.33
N HIS A 127 -7.38 -9.38 7.21
CA HIS A 127 -6.99 -10.77 7.21
C HIS A 127 -5.67 -10.94 8.01
N PRO A 128 -5.48 -12.03 8.81
CA PRO A 128 -4.28 -12.24 9.63
C PRO A 128 -2.97 -12.05 8.85
N LYS A 129 -2.87 -12.59 7.64
CA LYS A 129 -1.70 -12.42 6.78
C LYS A 129 -1.43 -10.96 6.38
N ALA A 130 -2.46 -10.16 6.18
CA ALA A 130 -2.31 -8.73 5.93
C ALA A 130 -1.76 -8.01 7.17
N THR A 131 -2.24 -8.40 8.35
CA THR A 131 -1.74 -7.87 9.63
C THR A 131 -0.26 -8.19 9.82
N ASP A 132 0.16 -9.45 9.57
CA ASP A 132 1.56 -9.87 9.68
C ASP A 132 2.47 -9.05 8.75
N GLN A 133 2.04 -8.77 7.52
CA GLN A 133 2.78 -7.93 6.59
C GLN A 133 2.93 -6.48 7.08
N ILE A 134 1.85 -5.90 7.57
CA ILE A 134 1.87 -4.54 8.12
C ILE A 134 2.87 -4.48 9.27
N VAL A 135 2.80 -5.41 10.23
CA VAL A 135 3.72 -5.49 11.37
C VAL A 135 5.17 -5.67 10.92
N SER A 136 5.40 -6.59 9.96
CA SER A 136 6.73 -6.85 9.41
C SER A 136 7.33 -5.60 8.76
N GLN A 137 6.55 -4.87 7.95
CA GLN A 137 7.03 -3.67 7.26
C GLN A 137 7.29 -2.53 8.25
N PHE A 138 6.43 -2.31 9.24
CA PHE A 138 6.68 -1.32 10.29
C PHE A 138 7.95 -1.64 11.07
N THR A 139 8.16 -2.91 11.41
CA THR A 139 9.37 -3.36 12.12
C THR A 139 10.62 -3.12 11.26
N LYS A 140 10.56 -3.43 9.96
CA LYS A 140 11.65 -3.21 9.02
C LYS A 140 11.95 -1.73 8.86
N LYS A 141 10.92 -0.90 8.64
CA LYS A 141 11.08 0.55 8.52
C LYS A 141 11.71 1.16 9.78
N ARG A 142 11.23 0.78 10.96
CA ARG A 142 11.82 1.25 12.23
C ARG A 142 13.29 0.87 12.37
N LYS A 143 13.70 -0.33 11.94
CA LYS A 143 15.12 -0.73 11.92
C LYS A 143 15.92 0.09 10.90
N GLU A 144 15.36 0.36 9.72
CA GLU A 144 16.02 1.19 8.71
C GLU A 144 16.18 2.64 9.18
N ASP A 145 15.14 3.23 9.80
CA ASP A 145 15.19 4.57 10.38
C ASP A 145 16.27 4.65 11.49
N ALA A 146 16.33 3.67 12.40
CA ALA A 146 17.37 3.61 13.44
C ALA A 146 18.79 3.56 12.85
N LYS A 147 19.01 2.78 11.79
CA LYS A 147 20.32 2.75 11.10
C LYS A 147 20.67 4.08 10.42
N ILE A 148 19.68 4.78 9.86
CA ILE A 148 19.89 6.12 9.30
C ILE A 148 20.29 7.11 10.39
N ASP A 149 19.73 6.98 11.59
CA ASP A 149 20.08 7.86 12.72
C ASP A 149 21.51 7.64 13.25
N GLU A 150 22.08 6.46 13.04
CA GLU A 150 23.50 6.17 13.35
C GLU A 150 24.49 6.86 12.39
N LEU A 151 24.02 7.34 11.22
CA LEU A 151 24.86 8.06 10.29
C LEU A 151 25.13 9.48 10.78
N THR A 152 26.39 9.90 10.73
CA THR A 152 26.76 11.30 10.94
C THR A 152 26.15 12.20 9.83
N THR A 153 26.04 13.48 10.08
CA THR A 153 25.58 14.46 9.08
C THR A 153 26.35 14.33 7.77
N ARG A 154 27.67 14.14 7.86
CA ARG A 154 28.53 14.01 6.68
C ARG A 154 28.30 12.71 5.92
N GLU A 155 28.05 11.62 6.60
CA GLU A 155 27.70 10.34 5.98
C GLU A 155 26.34 10.41 5.29
N LYS A 156 25.35 11.10 5.87
CA LYS A 156 24.04 11.35 5.23
C LYS A 156 24.20 12.17 3.94
N GLU A 157 25.02 13.24 3.95
CA GLU A 157 25.31 14.02 2.75
C GLU A 157 25.96 13.18 1.64
N VAL A 158 26.96 12.35 2.00
CA VAL A 158 27.60 11.44 1.04
C VAL A 158 26.62 10.41 0.49
N LEU A 159 25.74 9.85 1.33
CA LEU A 159 24.74 8.88 0.95
C LEU A 159 23.73 9.48 -0.05
N ILE A 160 23.31 10.71 0.17
CA ILE A 160 22.45 11.46 -0.77
C ILE A 160 23.12 11.63 -2.14
N GLU A 161 24.40 11.99 -2.16
CA GLU A 161 25.13 12.16 -3.42
C GLU A 161 25.38 10.82 -4.14
N ILE A 162 25.54 9.72 -3.40
CA ILE A 162 25.58 8.35 -3.95
C ILE A 162 24.26 8.02 -4.65
N ALA A 163 23.14 8.34 -4.02
CA ALA A 163 21.80 8.08 -4.58
C ALA A 163 21.51 8.89 -5.86
N LYS A 164 22.17 10.04 -6.01
CA LYS A 164 22.14 10.85 -7.25
C LYS A 164 23.05 10.27 -8.35
N GLY A 165 23.71 9.15 -8.13
CA GLY A 165 24.57 8.46 -9.12
C GLY A 165 25.98 9.05 -9.27
N LYS A 166 26.40 9.99 -8.40
CA LYS A 166 27.71 10.65 -8.51
C LYS A 166 28.88 9.73 -8.17
N SER A 167 29.97 9.85 -8.91
CA SER A 167 31.26 9.20 -8.60
C SER A 167 31.93 9.79 -7.34
N ASN A 168 32.91 9.11 -6.77
CA ASN A 168 33.65 9.63 -5.61
C ASN A 168 34.34 10.97 -5.89
N LYS A 169 34.80 11.20 -7.13
CA LYS A 169 35.42 12.45 -7.56
C LYS A 169 34.39 13.59 -7.59
N GLU A 170 33.21 13.34 -8.12
CA GLU A 170 32.12 14.33 -8.16
C GLU A 170 31.58 14.65 -6.76
N ILE A 171 31.47 13.62 -5.88
CA ILE A 171 31.08 13.82 -4.48
C ILE A 171 32.15 14.66 -3.74
N ALA A 172 33.43 14.34 -3.95
CA ALA A 172 34.54 15.09 -3.36
C ALA A 172 34.46 16.58 -3.75
N THR A 173 34.21 16.86 -5.00
CA THR A 173 34.01 18.24 -5.52
C THR A 173 32.78 18.89 -4.91
N SER A 174 31.62 18.20 -4.92
CA SER A 174 30.34 18.72 -4.43
C SER A 174 30.37 19.06 -2.93
N LEU A 175 31.10 18.27 -2.15
CA LEU A 175 31.15 18.37 -0.70
C LEU A 175 32.44 19.03 -0.17
N TYR A 176 33.31 19.50 -1.06
CA TYR A 176 34.59 20.17 -0.72
C TYR A 176 35.50 19.31 0.15
N ILE A 177 35.67 18.03 -0.17
CA ILE A 177 36.53 17.07 0.52
C ILE A 177 37.39 16.28 -0.47
N THR A 178 38.32 15.46 0.03
CA THR A 178 39.15 14.61 -0.85
C THR A 178 38.42 13.33 -1.25
N GLU A 179 38.77 12.74 -2.41
CA GLU A 179 38.27 11.45 -2.81
C GLU A 179 38.58 10.34 -1.79
N LYS A 180 39.71 10.42 -1.12
CA LYS A 180 40.10 9.50 -0.04
C LYS A 180 39.10 9.58 1.12
N THR A 181 38.70 10.79 1.50
CA THR A 181 37.68 11.03 2.53
C THR A 181 36.32 10.47 2.12
N VAL A 182 35.92 10.66 0.85
CA VAL A 182 34.68 10.07 0.33
C VAL A 182 34.72 8.55 0.44
N LYS A 183 35.82 7.90 0.03
CA LYS A 183 35.96 6.42 0.13
C LYS A 183 35.80 5.95 1.58
N THR A 184 36.38 6.68 2.55
CA THR A 184 36.20 6.36 3.98
C THR A 184 34.75 6.48 4.41
N HIS A 185 34.05 7.57 4.04
CA HIS A 185 32.61 7.71 4.35
C HIS A 185 31.77 6.61 3.70
N VAL A 186 32.04 6.26 2.43
CA VAL A 186 31.33 5.16 1.75
C VAL A 186 31.50 3.85 2.53
N SER A 187 32.74 3.50 2.92
CA SER A 187 33.01 2.30 3.71
C SER A 187 32.24 2.29 5.05
N ASN A 188 32.22 3.42 5.75
CA ASN A 188 31.50 3.55 7.02
C ASN A 188 29.97 3.45 6.83
N ILE A 189 29.42 4.07 5.78
CA ILE A 189 28.01 3.99 5.44
C ILE A 189 27.61 2.54 5.18
N LEU A 190 28.37 1.83 4.35
CA LEU A 190 28.09 0.41 4.04
C LEU A 190 28.12 -0.44 5.31
N ALA A 191 29.11 -0.24 6.19
CA ALA A 191 29.20 -0.97 7.46
C ALA A 191 28.04 -0.67 8.39
N LYS A 192 27.68 0.60 8.62
CA LYS A 192 26.58 1.02 9.52
C LYS A 192 25.21 0.58 9.02
N LEU A 193 24.98 0.66 7.70
CA LEU A 193 23.72 0.25 7.10
C LEU A 193 23.66 -1.26 6.81
N GLU A 194 24.75 -2.02 7.06
CA GLU A 194 24.89 -3.46 6.76
C GLU A 194 24.62 -3.76 5.27
N LEU A 195 25.18 -2.95 4.38
CA LEU A 195 25.01 -3.08 2.94
C LEU A 195 26.29 -3.60 2.30
N SER A 196 26.16 -4.42 1.26
CA SER A 196 27.32 -5.08 0.61
C SER A 196 28.03 -4.20 -0.42
N ASP A 197 27.33 -3.24 -1.02
CA ASP A 197 27.87 -2.43 -2.10
C ASP A 197 27.20 -1.05 -2.21
N ARG A 198 27.81 -0.21 -3.07
CA ARG A 198 27.36 1.16 -3.34
C ARG A 198 25.97 1.21 -3.99
N THR A 199 25.63 0.23 -4.83
CA THR A 199 24.32 0.18 -5.51
C THR A 199 23.22 -0.04 -4.48
N GLN A 200 23.46 -0.93 -3.52
CA GLN A 200 22.53 -1.13 -2.41
C GLN A 200 22.39 0.14 -1.55
N ALA A 201 23.46 0.89 -1.33
CA ALA A 201 23.40 2.16 -0.63
C ALA A 201 22.55 3.21 -1.37
N ALA A 202 22.69 3.29 -2.69
CA ALA A 202 21.86 4.17 -3.52
C ALA A 202 20.38 3.79 -3.42
N LEU A 203 20.04 2.51 -3.62
CA LEU A 203 18.67 2.00 -3.53
C LEU A 203 18.08 2.19 -2.12
N PHE A 204 18.88 1.98 -1.08
CA PHE A 204 18.47 2.22 0.30
C PHE A 204 18.09 3.70 0.52
N ALA A 205 18.91 4.64 0.06
CA ALA A 205 18.65 6.07 0.19
C ALA A 205 17.38 6.52 -0.55
N VAL A 206 17.16 6.02 -1.77
CA VAL A 206 15.95 6.31 -2.56
C VAL A 206 14.71 5.75 -1.87
N ARG A 207 14.74 4.48 -1.43
CA ARG A 207 13.62 3.81 -0.76
C ARG A 207 13.22 4.50 0.55
N ASN A 208 14.19 5.02 1.29
CA ASN A 208 13.94 5.72 2.54
C ASN A 208 13.69 7.24 2.37
N GLY A 209 13.49 7.70 1.14
CA GLY A 209 13.10 9.09 0.86
C GLY A 209 14.19 10.13 1.16
N LEU A 210 15.46 9.72 1.26
CA LEU A 210 16.58 10.65 1.47
C LEU A 210 16.87 11.50 0.23
N VAL A 211 16.37 11.08 -0.94
CA VAL A 211 16.44 11.83 -2.21
C VAL A 211 15.05 11.87 -2.82
N GLN A 212 14.54 13.05 -3.12
CA GLN A 212 13.30 13.19 -3.87
C GLN A 212 13.57 12.81 -5.35
N ASN A 213 12.74 11.96 -5.91
CA ASN A 213 12.74 11.72 -7.36
C ASN A 213 12.34 13.03 -8.04
N GLN A 214 13.28 13.57 -8.85
CA GLN A 214 12.98 14.67 -9.76
C GLN A 214 12.17 14.16 -10.95
#